data_9ecbf12f98d74b8e7de597715b8e5818
#
_entry.id   9ecbf12f98d74b8e7de597715b8e5818
#
_cell.length_a   1.000
_cell.length_b   1.000
_cell.length_c   1.000
_cell.angle_alpha   90.00
_cell.angle_beta   90.00
_cell.angle_gamma   90.00
#
_symmetry.space_group_name_H-M   'P 1'
#
loop_
_entity.id
_entity.type
_entity.pdbx_description
1 polymer ?
#
loop_
_entity_poly.entity_id
_entity_poly.type
_entity_poly.pdbx_seq_one_letter_code
_entity_poly.pdbx_strand_id
1 'polypeptide(L)'
;VIVLALDTATPAVTAGVVRRDAGEHVLAEHVTVDARAHAETLTPNILAALAESGQAMADLDAVVVGCGPGPFTGLRVGMATAAAVGHALDIPVYGACSLDAIGVRTRGDVLVVTDARRREVYWARYRDGIRIEGPAVNAAADVACEGARAVAGSADHAAMFPLPRLDAEHPTPVGLVRAVDWTADPGPLVPLYLRRPDAKTLAERQVVTRLADGRRASGSSVPFALRASGSSVSFPLRASGSSVSVTIDRLTRADAARCAELEAQLFDGDDPWSASAFVSELGRRHNHYVAARTADKLVGYAGITRLGLLPPHEYEIHTIGVDPAFHGQGTGRRLLDSLLDFADGGTVFLEVRTDNAAAIALYRSAGFVEVGLRKRYYRASGADAYTMRRERRRPARRQAP
;
A
#
# COMPACT_ATOMS: atom_id res chain seq x y z
N VAL A 1 29.27 13.65 8.51
CA VAL A 1 27.80 13.63 8.64
C VAL A 1 27.43 12.52 9.62
N ILE A 2 26.75 12.85 10.70
CA ILE A 2 26.23 11.90 11.68
C ILE A 2 24.75 11.62 11.36
N VAL A 3 24.43 10.37 11.12
CA VAL A 3 23.12 9.94 10.63
C VAL A 3 22.46 9.01 11.64
N LEU A 4 21.24 9.33 12.04
CA LEU A 4 20.35 8.41 12.74
C LEU A 4 19.61 7.55 11.71
N ALA A 5 19.79 6.24 11.74
CA ALA A 5 19.14 5.30 10.82
C ALA A 5 18.15 4.40 11.56
N LEU A 6 16.90 4.35 11.07
CA LEU A 6 15.76 3.68 11.72
C LEU A 6 15.05 2.74 10.74
N ASP A 7 14.64 1.54 11.20
CA ASP A 7 13.71 0.70 10.46
C ASP A 7 12.74 -0.03 11.40
N THR A 8 11.47 -0.04 11.02
CA THR A 8 10.39 -0.74 11.72
C THR A 8 9.48 -1.48 10.72
N ALA A 9 9.99 -1.72 9.52
CA ALA A 9 9.26 -2.40 8.45
C ALA A 9 9.26 -3.93 8.59
N THR A 10 10.18 -4.47 9.40
CA THR A 10 10.32 -5.90 9.68
C THR A 10 10.06 -6.17 11.17
N PRO A 11 10.00 -7.44 11.61
CA PRO A 11 9.99 -7.76 13.04
C PRO A 11 11.19 -7.23 13.81
N ALA A 12 12.30 -6.92 13.13
CA ALA A 12 13.47 -6.29 13.72
C ALA A 12 13.26 -4.76 13.78
N VAL A 13 13.19 -4.22 14.99
CA VAL A 13 13.18 -2.79 15.26
C VAL A 13 14.62 -2.31 15.32
N THR A 14 15.09 -1.70 14.25
CA THR A 14 16.47 -1.25 14.09
C THR A 14 16.59 0.23 14.38
N ALA A 15 17.58 0.61 15.22
CA ALA A 15 18.04 1.97 15.38
C ALA A 15 19.58 1.98 15.47
N GLY A 16 20.23 2.94 14.82
CA GLY A 16 21.67 3.07 14.93
C GLY A 16 22.17 4.43 14.48
N VAL A 17 23.37 4.73 14.91
CA VAL A 17 24.11 5.96 14.57
C VAL A 17 25.24 5.59 13.62
N VAL A 18 25.26 6.25 12.47
CA VAL A 18 26.25 6.00 11.42
C VAL A 18 26.99 7.31 11.11
N ARG A 19 28.32 7.27 11.13
CA ARG A 19 29.12 8.35 10.59
C ARG A 19 29.38 8.10 9.10
N ARG A 20 29.01 9.08 8.28
CA ARG A 20 29.23 9.07 6.85
C ARG A 20 30.25 10.17 6.49
N ASP A 21 31.41 9.74 6.05
CA ASP A 21 32.52 10.61 5.57
C ASP A 21 33.07 10.05 4.25
N ALA A 22 34.28 9.52 4.21
CA ALA A 22 34.81 8.77 3.06
C ALA A 22 34.19 7.37 2.90
N GLY A 23 33.40 6.92 3.88
CA GLY A 23 32.66 5.66 3.94
C GLY A 23 31.58 5.72 5.00
N GLU A 24 30.89 4.62 5.22
CA GLU A 24 29.87 4.48 6.26
C GLU A 24 30.41 3.66 7.43
N HIS A 25 30.48 4.27 8.59
CA HIS A 25 30.96 3.66 9.84
C HIS A 25 29.85 3.61 10.87
N VAL A 26 29.44 2.39 11.25
CA VAL A 26 28.48 2.20 12.35
C VAL A 26 29.16 2.61 13.65
N LEU A 27 28.62 3.61 14.34
CA LEU A 27 29.09 4.04 15.66
C LEU A 27 28.39 3.25 16.77
N ALA A 28 27.09 2.97 16.58
CA ALA A 28 26.30 2.10 17.46
C ALA A 28 25.09 1.53 16.69
N GLU A 29 24.66 0.34 17.07
CA GLU A 29 23.48 -0.32 16.49
C GLU A 29 22.73 -1.10 17.57
N HIS A 30 21.44 -0.84 17.69
CA HIS A 30 20.53 -1.56 18.55
C HIS A 30 19.39 -2.16 17.72
N VAL A 31 19.22 -3.47 17.80
CA VAL A 31 18.19 -4.22 17.12
C VAL A 31 17.41 -5.06 18.12
N THR A 32 16.10 -4.87 18.17
CA THR A 32 15.20 -5.69 18.97
C THR A 32 14.25 -6.44 18.03
N VAL A 33 14.27 -7.77 18.09
CA VAL A 33 13.38 -8.59 17.24
C VAL A 33 12.10 -8.87 18.01
N ASP A 34 11.07 -8.03 17.80
CA ASP A 34 9.73 -8.22 18.35
C ASP A 34 8.67 -7.63 17.42
N ALA A 35 7.90 -8.49 16.79
CA ALA A 35 6.86 -8.09 15.84
C ALA A 35 5.67 -7.32 16.45
N ARG A 36 5.59 -7.18 17.77
CA ARG A 36 4.47 -6.56 18.49
C ARG A 36 4.83 -5.28 19.23
N ALA A 37 6.11 -5.04 19.49
CA ALA A 37 6.59 -3.98 20.36
C ALA A 37 7.28 -2.81 19.63
N HIS A 38 6.99 -2.59 18.33
CA HIS A 38 7.67 -1.56 17.53
C HIS A 38 7.60 -0.17 18.16
N ALA A 39 6.45 0.23 18.70
CA ALA A 39 6.27 1.56 19.29
C ALA A 39 6.96 1.69 20.66
N GLU A 40 7.07 0.58 21.38
CA GLU A 40 7.62 0.56 22.74
C GLU A 40 9.14 0.45 22.73
N THR A 41 9.73 -0.17 21.69
CA THR A 41 11.17 -0.47 21.62
C THR A 41 11.96 0.52 20.78
N LEU A 42 11.36 1.22 19.81
CA LEU A 42 12.09 2.11 18.91
C LEU A 42 12.80 3.25 19.67
N THR A 43 12.09 3.96 20.56
CA THR A 43 12.67 5.06 21.31
C THR A 43 13.79 4.59 22.27
N PRO A 44 13.62 3.52 23.06
CA PRO A 44 14.72 2.91 23.80
C PRO A 44 15.95 2.56 22.95
N ASN A 45 15.77 1.95 21.78
CA ASN A 45 16.87 1.62 20.87
C ASN A 45 17.59 2.87 20.35
N ILE A 46 16.85 3.95 20.02
CA ILE A 46 17.45 5.24 19.62
C ILE A 46 18.32 5.81 20.73
N LEU A 47 17.78 5.88 21.95
CA LEU A 47 18.51 6.44 23.09
C LEU A 47 19.74 5.61 23.45
N ALA A 48 19.64 4.28 23.37
CA ALA A 48 20.78 3.39 23.60
C ALA A 48 21.87 3.58 22.52
N ALA A 49 21.47 3.67 21.22
CA ALA A 49 22.42 3.90 20.14
C ALA A 49 23.14 5.26 20.27
N LEU A 50 22.44 6.32 20.66
CA LEU A 50 23.05 7.63 20.92
C LEU A 50 24.03 7.56 22.10
N ALA A 51 23.61 6.96 23.20
CA ALA A 51 24.48 6.83 24.38
C ALA A 51 25.76 6.03 24.08
N GLU A 52 25.64 4.89 23.37
CA GLU A 52 26.78 4.05 23.01
C GLU A 52 27.69 4.71 21.97
N SER A 53 27.14 5.46 21.02
CA SER A 53 27.93 6.20 20.04
C SER A 53 28.64 7.43 20.58
N GLY A 54 28.31 7.86 21.82
CA GLY A 54 28.79 9.10 22.39
C GLY A 54 28.28 10.36 21.72
N GLN A 55 27.19 10.25 20.91
CA GLN A 55 26.60 11.39 20.22
C GLN A 55 25.33 11.86 20.95
N ALA A 56 25.16 13.17 21.02
CA ALA A 56 23.89 13.75 21.46
C ALA A 56 22.90 13.82 20.29
N MET A 57 21.61 13.94 20.61
CA MET A 57 20.59 14.14 19.59
C MET A 57 20.86 15.39 18.73
N ALA A 58 21.45 16.44 19.31
CA ALA A 58 21.80 17.68 18.62
C ALA A 58 23.00 17.56 17.68
N ASP A 59 23.77 16.48 17.74
CA ASP A 59 24.92 16.23 16.86
C ASP A 59 24.51 15.55 15.55
N LEU A 60 23.22 15.21 15.41
CA LEU A 60 22.70 14.56 14.21
C LEU A 60 22.57 15.55 13.06
N ASP A 61 23.09 15.19 11.90
CA ASP A 61 23.01 15.97 10.64
C ASP A 61 21.86 15.51 9.73
N ALA A 62 21.41 14.27 9.88
CA ALA A 62 20.33 13.70 9.07
C ALA A 62 19.67 12.50 9.75
N VAL A 63 18.44 12.17 9.30
CA VAL A 63 17.77 10.92 9.64
C VAL A 63 17.51 10.12 8.36
N VAL A 64 17.76 8.80 8.41
CA VAL A 64 17.34 7.85 7.38
C VAL A 64 16.33 6.89 7.97
N VAL A 65 15.21 6.67 7.30
CA VAL A 65 14.17 5.75 7.78
C VAL A 65 13.69 4.79 6.71
N GLY A 66 13.52 3.52 7.10
CA GLY A 66 12.90 2.52 6.24
C GLY A 66 11.42 2.84 6.00
N CYS A 67 11.07 2.98 4.73
CA CYS A 67 9.70 3.22 4.27
C CYS A 67 8.99 1.94 3.82
N GLY A 68 9.54 0.77 4.16
CA GLY A 68 8.98 -0.53 3.80
C GLY A 68 9.55 -1.13 2.51
N PRO A 69 8.88 -2.15 1.97
CA PRO A 69 7.56 -2.65 2.38
C PRO A 69 7.55 -3.32 3.75
N GLY A 70 6.40 -3.27 4.42
CA GLY A 70 6.23 -3.83 5.76
C GLY A 70 4.81 -3.64 6.32
N PRO A 71 4.56 -4.14 7.55
CA PRO A 71 3.28 -3.99 8.23
C PRO A 71 2.93 -2.51 8.46
N PHE A 72 1.68 -2.15 8.16
CA PHE A 72 1.16 -0.79 8.22
C PHE A 72 1.50 -0.03 9.53
N THR A 73 1.28 -0.67 10.68
CA THR A 73 1.54 -0.04 12.00
C THR A 73 3.03 0.17 12.23
N GLY A 74 3.85 -0.85 11.92
CA GLY A 74 5.31 -0.76 12.08
C GLY A 74 5.89 0.39 11.26
N LEU A 75 5.59 0.44 9.96
CA LEU A 75 6.08 1.51 9.07
C LEU A 75 5.78 2.90 9.60
N ARG A 76 4.57 3.13 10.10
CA ARG A 76 4.17 4.45 10.61
C ARG A 76 4.89 4.87 11.86
N VAL A 77 5.23 3.93 12.75
CA VAL A 77 6.00 4.21 13.96
C VAL A 77 7.37 4.78 13.58
N GLY A 78 8.13 4.10 12.72
CA GLY A 78 9.46 4.55 12.30
C GLY A 78 9.41 5.88 11.56
N MET A 79 8.53 5.98 10.55
CA MET A 79 8.40 7.20 9.74
C MET A 79 7.95 8.41 10.54
N ALA A 80 6.98 8.25 11.46
CA ALA A 80 6.53 9.34 12.33
C ALA A 80 7.63 9.79 13.30
N THR A 81 8.38 8.85 13.86
CA THR A 81 9.52 9.14 14.74
C THR A 81 10.61 9.89 13.98
N ALA A 82 11.00 9.42 12.80
CA ALA A 82 11.99 10.08 11.96
C ALA A 82 11.57 11.50 11.58
N ALA A 83 10.31 11.68 11.15
CA ALA A 83 9.77 12.99 10.82
C ALA A 83 9.74 13.94 12.03
N ALA A 84 9.42 13.42 13.23
CA ALA A 84 9.42 14.22 14.46
C ALA A 84 10.84 14.66 14.84
N VAL A 85 11.83 13.77 14.75
CA VAL A 85 13.25 14.10 15.01
C VAL A 85 13.75 15.13 14.02
N GLY A 86 13.53 14.89 12.70
CA GLY A 86 13.94 15.82 11.64
C GLY A 86 13.34 17.20 11.80
N HIS A 87 12.05 17.27 12.15
CA HIS A 87 11.37 18.54 12.41
C HIS A 87 11.90 19.26 13.67
N ALA A 88 12.15 18.50 14.75
CA ALA A 88 12.62 19.09 16.02
C ALA A 88 14.04 19.65 15.91
N LEU A 89 14.90 19.04 15.08
CA LEU A 89 16.29 19.41 14.89
C LEU A 89 16.55 20.27 13.65
N ASP A 90 15.52 20.48 12.83
CA ASP A 90 15.61 21.15 11.52
C ASP A 90 16.62 20.50 10.56
N ILE A 91 16.67 19.16 10.57
CA ILE A 91 17.59 18.34 9.75
C ILE A 91 16.83 17.54 8.69
N PRO A 92 17.47 17.19 7.55
CA PRO A 92 16.85 16.42 6.49
C PRO A 92 16.50 14.98 6.92
N VAL A 93 15.37 14.47 6.39
CA VAL A 93 14.91 13.09 6.62
C VAL A 93 14.78 12.38 5.28
N TYR A 94 15.52 11.30 5.10
CA TYR A 94 15.54 10.48 3.90
C TYR A 94 14.76 9.18 4.11
N GLY A 95 13.93 8.82 3.12
CA GLY A 95 13.24 7.53 3.09
C GLY A 95 14.02 6.51 2.28
N ALA A 96 14.22 5.30 2.82
CA ALA A 96 14.83 4.17 2.13
C ALA A 96 13.83 3.01 1.97
N CYS A 97 13.94 2.24 0.89
CA CYS A 97 13.25 0.96 0.83
C CYS A 97 13.93 -0.04 1.77
N SER A 98 13.17 -0.65 2.68
CA SER A 98 13.72 -1.59 3.68
C SER A 98 14.34 -2.83 3.04
N LEU A 99 13.82 -3.30 1.89
CA LEU A 99 14.45 -4.39 1.13
C LEU A 99 15.77 -3.95 0.51
N ASP A 100 15.90 -2.68 0.07
CA ASP A 100 17.16 -2.16 -0.47
C ASP A 100 18.24 -2.11 0.61
N ALA A 101 17.87 -1.79 1.85
CA ALA A 101 18.80 -1.79 2.98
C ALA A 101 19.37 -3.19 3.30
N ILE A 102 18.66 -4.25 2.93
CA ILE A 102 19.16 -5.63 2.97
C ILE A 102 19.99 -5.92 1.71
N GLY A 103 19.42 -5.62 0.54
CA GLY A 103 19.96 -5.95 -0.78
C GLY A 103 21.31 -5.31 -1.06
N VAL A 104 21.51 -4.04 -0.69
CA VAL A 104 22.77 -3.29 -0.89
C VAL A 104 23.99 -3.94 -0.24
N ARG A 105 23.76 -4.81 0.75
CA ARG A 105 24.80 -5.59 1.45
C ARG A 105 25.13 -6.92 0.76
N THR A 106 24.45 -7.27 -0.32
CA THR A 106 24.62 -8.57 -1.02
C THR A 106 25.49 -8.44 -2.26
N ARG A 107 26.02 -9.56 -2.75
CA ARG A 107 26.81 -9.68 -3.97
C ARG A 107 26.24 -10.79 -4.85
N GLY A 108 26.38 -10.64 -6.17
CA GLY A 108 25.79 -11.53 -7.16
C GLY A 108 24.27 -11.36 -7.28
N ASP A 109 23.62 -12.34 -7.88
CA ASP A 109 22.17 -12.35 -8.06
C ASP A 109 21.48 -12.91 -6.79
N VAL A 110 20.78 -12.07 -6.05
CA VAL A 110 20.18 -12.38 -4.75
C VAL A 110 18.70 -12.02 -4.73
N LEU A 111 17.88 -12.94 -4.21
CA LEU A 111 16.50 -12.70 -3.84
C LEU A 111 16.45 -12.23 -2.38
N VAL A 112 15.89 -11.06 -2.11
CA VAL A 112 15.63 -10.59 -0.74
C VAL A 112 14.17 -10.77 -0.41
N VAL A 113 13.87 -11.38 0.76
CA VAL A 113 12.51 -11.68 1.20
C VAL A 113 12.28 -11.28 2.65
N THR A 114 11.11 -10.71 2.96
CA THR A 114 10.66 -10.42 4.33
C THR A 114 9.20 -10.82 4.54
N ASP A 115 8.77 -10.92 5.79
CA ASP A 115 7.41 -11.33 6.16
C ASP A 115 6.34 -10.35 5.66
N ALA A 116 5.44 -10.80 4.81
CA ALA A 116 4.25 -10.06 4.41
C ALA A 116 2.97 -10.57 5.09
N ARG A 117 3.09 -11.44 6.12
CA ARG A 117 1.97 -12.13 6.79
C ARG A 117 1.20 -13.10 5.86
N ARG A 118 0.32 -13.93 6.44
CA ARG A 118 -0.59 -14.84 5.70
C ARG A 118 0.09 -15.75 4.66
N ARG A 119 1.33 -16.18 4.90
CA ARG A 119 2.14 -17.02 4.00
C ARG A 119 2.56 -16.30 2.71
N GLU A 120 2.55 -14.97 2.70
CA GLU A 120 3.10 -14.11 1.64
C GLU A 120 4.45 -13.56 2.08
N VAL A 121 5.27 -13.17 1.10
CA VAL A 121 6.55 -12.49 1.31
C VAL A 121 6.57 -11.18 0.54
N TYR A 122 7.13 -10.15 1.16
CA TYR A 122 7.66 -9.01 0.40
C TYR A 122 8.97 -9.45 -0.19
N TRP A 123 9.21 -9.14 -1.45
CA TRP A 123 10.43 -9.56 -2.12
C TRP A 123 10.92 -8.54 -3.14
N ALA A 124 12.24 -8.59 -3.40
CA ALA A 124 12.88 -7.88 -4.50
C ALA A 124 14.14 -8.66 -4.93
N ARG A 125 14.57 -8.49 -6.17
CA ARG A 125 15.79 -9.09 -6.70
C ARG A 125 16.88 -8.05 -6.85
N TYR A 126 18.10 -8.48 -6.52
CA TYR A 126 19.29 -7.64 -6.54
C TYR A 126 20.39 -8.29 -7.35
N ARG A 127 21.19 -7.46 -8.00
CA ARG A 127 22.46 -7.85 -8.60
C ARG A 127 23.54 -6.92 -8.09
N ASP A 128 24.52 -7.49 -7.39
CA ASP A 128 25.63 -6.75 -6.76
C ASP A 128 25.15 -5.56 -5.90
N GLY A 129 24.07 -5.76 -5.15
CA GLY A 129 23.48 -4.75 -4.29
C GLY A 129 22.51 -3.79 -4.97
N ILE A 130 22.37 -3.84 -6.29
CA ILE A 130 21.46 -2.99 -7.08
C ILE A 130 20.15 -3.75 -7.33
N ARG A 131 19.01 -3.13 -7.00
CA ARG A 131 17.70 -3.71 -7.28
C ARG A 131 17.43 -3.80 -8.77
N ILE A 132 17.09 -4.99 -9.25
CA ILE A 132 16.75 -5.25 -10.65
C ILE A 132 15.26 -5.59 -10.86
N GLU A 133 14.54 -5.98 -9.78
CA GLU A 133 13.12 -6.32 -9.84
C GLU A 133 12.45 -6.09 -8.48
N GLY A 134 11.16 -5.72 -8.47
CA GLY A 134 10.41 -5.45 -7.25
C GLY A 134 10.53 -3.97 -6.79
N PRO A 135 10.11 -3.65 -5.55
CA PRO A 135 9.57 -4.55 -4.56
C PRO A 135 8.15 -5.04 -4.91
N ALA A 136 7.81 -6.26 -4.52
CA ALA A 136 6.51 -6.86 -4.74
C ALA A 136 6.07 -7.72 -3.53
N VAL A 137 4.81 -8.19 -3.54
CA VAL A 137 4.26 -9.10 -2.53
C VAL A 137 3.57 -10.28 -3.22
N ASN A 138 3.92 -11.51 -2.82
CA ASN A 138 3.36 -12.73 -3.36
C ASN A 138 3.39 -13.86 -2.32
N ALA A 139 2.64 -14.94 -2.56
CA ALA A 139 2.92 -16.19 -1.88
C ALA A 139 4.33 -16.69 -2.28
N ALA A 140 5.07 -17.27 -1.33
CA ALA A 140 6.45 -17.72 -1.59
C ALA A 140 6.56 -18.66 -2.80
N ALA A 141 5.55 -19.53 -3.02
CA ALA A 141 5.49 -20.45 -4.15
C ALA A 141 5.30 -19.76 -5.52
N ASP A 142 4.84 -18.50 -5.52
CA ASP A 142 4.57 -17.72 -6.74
C ASP A 142 5.72 -16.74 -7.06
N VAL A 143 6.75 -16.69 -6.22
CA VAL A 143 7.95 -15.86 -6.46
C VAL A 143 8.91 -16.62 -7.36
N ALA A 144 9.16 -16.10 -8.55
CA ALA A 144 10.15 -16.65 -9.45
C ALA A 144 11.57 -16.46 -8.87
N CYS A 145 12.26 -17.56 -8.60
CA CYS A 145 13.65 -17.54 -8.11
C CYS A 145 14.68 -17.91 -9.21
N GLU A 146 14.23 -18.07 -10.46
CA GLU A 146 15.13 -18.35 -11.58
C GLU A 146 16.14 -17.22 -11.77
N GLY A 147 17.42 -17.61 -11.84
CA GLY A 147 18.54 -16.67 -11.96
C GLY A 147 19.04 -16.10 -10.64
N ALA A 148 18.31 -16.24 -9.51
CA ALA A 148 18.88 -15.97 -8.20
C ALA A 148 19.81 -17.09 -7.76
N ARG A 149 20.96 -16.75 -7.20
CA ARG A 149 21.96 -17.70 -6.71
C ARG A 149 21.95 -17.85 -5.18
N ALA A 150 21.31 -16.93 -4.50
CA ALA A 150 21.17 -16.94 -3.05
C ALA A 150 19.89 -16.19 -2.63
N VAL A 151 19.49 -16.38 -1.38
CA VAL A 151 18.37 -15.67 -0.75
C VAL A 151 18.86 -15.00 0.53
N ALA A 152 18.36 -13.77 0.79
CA ALA A 152 18.60 -12.99 2.01
C ALA A 152 17.26 -12.54 2.60
N GLY A 153 17.31 -11.99 3.81
CA GLY A 153 16.14 -11.47 4.53
C GLY A 153 15.68 -12.40 5.64
N SER A 154 14.42 -12.27 6.06
CA SER A 154 13.84 -12.97 7.19
C SER A 154 14.11 -14.48 7.15
N ALA A 155 14.71 -15.02 8.20
CA ALA A 155 15.19 -16.40 8.28
C ALA A 155 14.14 -17.43 7.88
N ASP A 156 12.95 -17.35 8.49
CA ASP A 156 11.85 -18.31 8.26
C ASP A 156 11.30 -18.22 6.82
N HIS A 157 11.33 -17.00 6.23
CA HIS A 157 10.83 -16.77 4.87
C HIS A 157 11.88 -17.11 3.82
N ALA A 158 13.14 -16.84 4.07
CA ALA A 158 14.25 -17.25 3.22
C ALA A 158 14.34 -18.80 3.12
N ALA A 159 14.02 -19.52 4.20
CA ALA A 159 13.99 -20.99 4.21
C ALA A 159 12.91 -21.61 3.31
N MET A 160 11.94 -20.82 2.82
CA MET A 160 10.92 -21.29 1.87
C MET A 160 11.46 -21.44 0.43
N PHE A 161 12.68 -20.96 0.16
CA PHE A 161 13.30 -20.98 -1.17
C PHE A 161 14.46 -21.99 -1.24
N PRO A 162 14.58 -22.76 -2.33
CA PRO A 162 15.64 -23.74 -2.50
C PRO A 162 16.96 -23.05 -2.92
N LEU A 163 17.38 -22.02 -2.18
CA LEU A 163 18.56 -21.21 -2.46
C LEU A 163 19.48 -21.15 -1.23
N PRO A 164 20.80 -21.08 -1.40
CA PRO A 164 21.73 -20.79 -0.31
C PRO A 164 21.36 -19.50 0.41
N ARG A 165 21.34 -19.54 1.75
CA ARG A 165 20.98 -18.40 2.59
C ARG A 165 22.20 -17.54 2.88
N LEU A 166 22.01 -16.19 2.77
CA LEU A 166 23.01 -15.21 3.16
C LEU A 166 22.68 -14.68 4.57
N ASP A 167 23.72 -14.28 5.30
CA ASP A 167 23.62 -13.65 6.61
C ASP A 167 23.31 -12.15 6.47
N ALA A 168 22.12 -11.83 5.96
CA ALA A 168 21.60 -10.47 5.83
C ALA A 168 20.09 -10.54 6.07
N GLU A 169 19.68 -10.66 7.35
CA GLU A 169 18.31 -11.02 7.73
C GLU A 169 17.35 -9.84 7.79
N HIS A 170 17.83 -8.64 8.12
CA HIS A 170 17.02 -7.44 8.35
C HIS A 170 17.77 -6.17 7.92
N PRO A 171 17.05 -5.04 7.75
CA PRO A 171 17.67 -3.74 7.51
C PRO A 171 18.64 -3.37 8.64
N THR A 172 19.86 -3.01 8.29
CA THR A 172 20.84 -2.49 9.25
C THR A 172 21.03 -0.99 9.07
N PRO A 173 21.54 -0.25 10.08
CA PRO A 173 21.79 1.17 9.94
C PRO A 173 22.68 1.52 8.75
N VAL A 174 23.76 0.80 8.53
CA VAL A 174 24.63 1.03 7.37
C VAL A 174 23.93 0.68 6.06
N GLY A 175 23.09 -0.35 6.04
CA GLY A 175 22.31 -0.72 4.86
C GLY A 175 21.31 0.35 4.48
N LEU A 176 20.62 0.94 5.46
CA LEU A 176 19.71 2.08 5.26
C LEU A 176 20.43 3.29 4.69
N VAL A 177 21.59 3.66 5.26
CA VAL A 177 22.39 4.80 4.80
C VAL A 177 22.90 4.59 3.37
N ARG A 178 23.29 3.37 2.99
CA ARG A 178 23.72 3.02 1.62
C ARG A 178 22.59 2.96 0.60
N ALA A 179 21.37 2.71 1.06
CA ALA A 179 20.20 2.63 0.19
C ALA A 179 19.63 3.99 -0.23
N VAL A 180 20.17 5.09 0.30
CA VAL A 180 19.72 6.47 0.02
C VAL A 180 20.58 7.11 -1.07
N ASP A 181 19.93 7.82 -1.97
CA ASP A 181 20.59 8.75 -2.89
C ASP A 181 20.84 10.08 -2.17
N TRP A 182 22.07 10.30 -1.72
CA TRP A 182 22.50 11.49 -1.00
C TRP A 182 22.71 12.71 -1.91
N THR A 183 22.61 12.55 -3.21
CA THR A 183 22.72 13.65 -4.18
C THR A 183 21.38 14.32 -4.47
N ALA A 184 20.29 13.62 -4.14
CA ALA A 184 18.94 14.14 -4.28
C ALA A 184 18.49 14.88 -3.02
N ASP A 185 17.66 15.90 -3.18
CA ASP A 185 16.96 16.53 -2.05
C ASP A 185 16.04 15.52 -1.38
N PRO A 186 15.94 15.54 -0.03
CA PRO A 186 15.02 14.66 0.68
C PRO A 186 13.58 14.93 0.25
N GLY A 187 12.94 13.91 -0.33
CA GLY A 187 11.53 13.95 -0.68
C GLY A 187 10.63 13.68 0.53
N PRO A 188 9.30 13.79 0.37
CA PRO A 188 8.36 13.38 1.40
C PRO A 188 8.53 11.89 1.70
N LEU A 189 8.43 11.51 2.98
CA LEU A 189 8.43 10.11 3.37
C LEU A 189 7.18 9.42 2.84
N VAL A 190 7.36 8.43 1.98
CA VAL A 190 6.27 7.70 1.34
C VAL A 190 6.33 6.23 1.71
N PRO A 191 5.34 5.71 2.46
CA PRO A 191 5.32 4.30 2.84
C PRO A 191 5.04 3.41 1.63
N LEU A 192 5.80 2.33 1.49
CA LEU A 192 5.61 1.31 0.45
C LEU A 192 4.54 0.30 0.91
N TYR A 193 3.27 0.69 0.82
CA TYR A 193 2.15 -0.18 1.14
C TYR A 193 1.86 -1.13 -0.03
N LEU A 194 2.53 -2.26 -0.07
CA LEU A 194 2.27 -3.33 -1.06
C LEU A 194 1.11 -4.24 -0.65
N ARG A 195 0.54 -4.03 0.54
CA ARG A 195 -0.58 -4.81 1.07
C ARG A 195 -1.56 -3.92 1.82
N ARG A 196 -2.87 -4.26 1.73
CA ARG A 196 -3.90 -3.60 2.55
C ARG A 196 -3.65 -3.83 4.04
N PRO A 197 -3.96 -2.84 4.91
CA PRO A 197 -3.96 -3.05 6.34
C PRO A 197 -4.78 -4.28 6.73
N ASP A 198 -4.28 -5.10 7.66
CA ASP A 198 -4.95 -6.33 8.14
C ASP A 198 -6.22 -6.07 8.98
N ALA A 199 -6.69 -4.83 9.06
CA ALA A 199 -7.94 -4.48 9.73
C ALA A 199 -9.11 -5.11 8.99
N LYS A 200 -9.51 -6.30 9.44
CA LYS A 200 -10.76 -6.92 8.98
C LYS A 200 -11.91 -5.95 9.25
N THR A 201 -12.72 -5.70 8.25
CA THR A 201 -13.98 -4.98 8.42
C THR A 201 -14.86 -5.70 9.44
N LEU A 202 -15.76 -4.98 10.08
CA LEU A 202 -16.73 -5.62 11.02
C LEU A 202 -17.53 -6.74 10.33
N ALA A 203 -17.80 -6.59 9.03
CA ALA A 203 -18.47 -7.62 8.23
C ALA A 203 -17.62 -8.90 8.11
N GLU A 204 -16.32 -8.80 7.85
CA GLU A 204 -15.41 -9.96 7.81
C GLU A 204 -15.25 -10.62 9.20
N ARG A 205 -15.30 -9.84 10.29
CA ARG A 205 -15.30 -10.39 11.67
C ARG A 205 -16.59 -11.15 11.97
N GLN A 206 -17.73 -10.65 11.53
CA GLN A 206 -19.04 -11.32 11.75
C GLN A 206 -19.19 -12.60 10.94
N VAL A 207 -18.64 -12.68 9.71
CA VAL A 207 -18.63 -13.92 8.92
C VAL A 207 -17.81 -15.02 9.62
N VAL A 208 -16.65 -14.68 10.19
CA VAL A 208 -15.83 -15.63 10.94
C VAL A 208 -16.54 -16.13 12.20
N THR A 209 -17.24 -15.24 12.91
CA THR A 209 -18.03 -15.62 14.11
C THR A 209 -19.20 -16.51 13.72
N ARG A 210 -19.95 -16.21 12.65
CA ARG A 210 -21.06 -17.07 12.16
C ARG A 210 -20.59 -18.42 11.64
N LEU A 211 -19.41 -18.52 11.02
CA LEU A 211 -18.80 -19.79 10.60
C LEU A 211 -18.28 -20.61 11.79
N ALA A 212 -17.88 -19.97 12.88
CA ALA A 212 -17.52 -20.66 14.12
C ALA A 212 -18.75 -21.20 14.87
N ASP A 213 -19.86 -20.47 14.85
CA ASP A 213 -21.14 -20.88 15.46
C ASP A 213 -21.95 -21.86 14.59
N GLY A 214 -21.68 -21.89 13.26
CA GLY A 214 -22.43 -22.68 12.28
C GLY A 214 -22.02 -24.16 12.13
N ARG A 215 -21.17 -24.73 13.00
CA ARG A 215 -20.79 -26.15 12.95
C ARG A 215 -21.79 -27.10 13.67
N ARG A 216 -23.07 -26.81 13.57
CA ARG A 216 -24.12 -27.81 13.88
C ARG A 216 -25.34 -27.51 13.00
N ALA A 217 -25.34 -28.01 11.76
CA ALA A 217 -26.55 -28.47 11.07
C ALA A 217 -26.14 -29.12 9.73
N SER A 218 -26.63 -30.31 9.56
CA SER A 218 -26.42 -31.30 8.52
C SER A 218 -26.73 -30.88 7.09
N GLY A 219 -25.90 -31.32 6.18
CA GLY A 219 -26.18 -32.11 4.99
C GLY A 219 -27.20 -31.60 3.98
N SER A 220 -26.69 -31.25 2.79
CA SER A 220 -27.19 -31.85 1.53
C SER A 220 -26.41 -31.23 0.35
N SER A 221 -25.80 -32.12 -0.40
CA SER A 221 -25.09 -31.90 -1.64
C SER A 221 -26.04 -31.78 -2.81
N VAL A 222 -25.78 -30.91 -3.78
CA VAL A 222 -25.91 -31.22 -5.23
C VAL A 222 -25.04 -30.25 -6.04
N PRO A 223 -24.28 -30.74 -7.04
CA PRO A 223 -23.42 -29.91 -7.88
C PRO A 223 -24.16 -29.40 -9.12
N PHE A 224 -23.84 -28.23 -9.58
CA PHE A 224 -24.23 -27.82 -10.92
C PHE A 224 -23.02 -27.36 -11.75
N ALA A 225 -22.92 -27.98 -12.92
CA ALA A 225 -21.81 -27.91 -13.84
C ALA A 225 -21.84 -26.68 -14.74
N LEU A 226 -20.63 -26.29 -15.17
CA LEU A 226 -20.31 -25.32 -16.21
C LEU A 226 -21.15 -25.46 -17.50
N ARG A 227 -21.42 -24.32 -18.12
CA ARG A 227 -21.21 -24.15 -19.57
C ARG A 227 -20.80 -22.73 -19.92
N ALA A 228 -19.64 -22.64 -20.58
CA ALA A 228 -19.19 -21.45 -21.28
C ALA A 228 -19.97 -21.30 -22.58
N SER A 229 -20.36 -20.06 -22.90
CA SER A 229 -20.65 -19.68 -24.30
C SER A 229 -20.20 -18.23 -24.50
N GLY A 230 -19.15 -18.08 -25.31
CA GLY A 230 -18.75 -16.79 -25.82
C GLY A 230 -19.80 -16.23 -26.76
N SER A 231 -20.01 -14.94 -26.70
CA SER A 231 -20.65 -14.18 -27.75
C SER A 231 -20.05 -12.79 -27.83
N SER A 232 -19.37 -12.55 -28.93
CA SER A 232 -18.97 -11.23 -29.40
C SER A 232 -20.21 -10.37 -29.63
N VAL A 233 -20.31 -9.25 -28.91
CA VAL A 233 -21.36 -8.25 -29.18
C VAL A 233 -20.71 -7.05 -29.84
N SER A 234 -21.04 -6.88 -31.13
CA SER A 234 -20.77 -5.69 -31.91
C SER A 234 -21.60 -4.53 -31.39
N PHE A 235 -20.96 -3.38 -31.18
CA PHE A 235 -21.64 -2.13 -30.82
C PHE A 235 -22.25 -1.47 -32.04
N PRO A 236 -23.53 -1.05 -32.01
CA PRO A 236 -24.05 -0.10 -32.98
C PRO A 236 -23.70 1.34 -32.59
N LEU A 237 -23.30 2.12 -33.59
CA LEU A 237 -23.06 3.55 -33.51
C LEU A 237 -24.35 4.33 -33.24
N ARG A 238 -24.22 5.32 -32.32
CA ARG A 238 -24.94 6.60 -32.21
C ARG A 238 -26.43 6.64 -32.57
N ALA A 239 -27.24 6.91 -31.55
CA ALA A 239 -28.43 7.73 -31.69
C ALA A 239 -28.28 8.99 -30.84
N SER A 240 -28.44 10.13 -31.48
CA SER A 240 -28.51 11.47 -30.89
C SER A 240 -29.78 11.61 -30.06
N GLY A 241 -29.67 12.08 -28.81
CA GLY A 241 -30.86 12.43 -28.04
C GLY A 241 -30.52 12.73 -26.58
N SER A 242 -30.70 14.00 -26.18
CA SER A 242 -30.73 14.58 -24.84
C SER A 242 -29.61 14.15 -23.90
N SER A 243 -28.74 15.07 -23.52
CA SER A 243 -27.75 14.92 -22.44
C SER A 243 -28.50 14.70 -21.12
N VAL A 244 -28.56 13.45 -20.66
CA VAL A 244 -29.07 13.15 -19.31
C VAL A 244 -28.16 13.81 -18.32
N SER A 245 -28.67 14.80 -17.60
CA SER A 245 -27.90 15.49 -16.57
C SER A 245 -27.62 14.51 -15.42
N VAL A 246 -26.35 14.27 -15.15
CA VAL A 246 -25.89 13.48 -14.00
C VAL A 246 -25.44 14.46 -12.92
N THR A 247 -25.92 14.31 -11.68
CA THR A 247 -25.47 15.05 -10.50
C THR A 247 -24.60 14.18 -9.62
N ILE A 248 -23.66 14.78 -8.89
CA ILE A 248 -22.86 14.09 -7.86
C ILE A 248 -23.33 14.62 -6.49
N ASP A 249 -23.73 13.71 -5.62
CA ASP A 249 -24.14 14.03 -4.26
C ASP A 249 -23.63 12.97 -3.25
N ARG A 250 -24.00 13.12 -1.98
CA ARG A 250 -23.57 12.19 -0.94
C ARG A 250 -24.32 10.86 -1.05
N LEU A 251 -23.58 9.76 -1.05
CA LEU A 251 -24.15 8.41 -0.96
C LEU A 251 -24.78 8.17 0.42
N THR A 252 -25.96 7.60 0.45
CA THR A 252 -26.74 7.32 1.67
C THR A 252 -26.95 5.83 1.88
N ARG A 253 -27.42 5.45 3.07
CA ARG A 253 -27.76 4.04 3.36
C ARG A 253 -28.90 3.50 2.49
N ALA A 254 -29.79 4.36 2.02
CA ALA A 254 -30.88 3.98 1.12
C ALA A 254 -30.38 3.49 -0.24
N ASP A 255 -29.18 3.95 -0.66
CA ASP A 255 -28.56 3.60 -1.92
C ASP A 255 -27.83 2.26 -1.90
N ALA A 256 -27.61 1.69 -0.72
CA ALA A 256 -26.75 0.51 -0.55
C ALA A 256 -27.20 -0.70 -1.38
N ALA A 257 -28.50 -0.91 -1.55
CA ALA A 257 -29.05 -1.99 -2.36
C ALA A 257 -28.68 -1.80 -3.85
N ARG A 258 -28.85 -0.57 -4.37
CA ARG A 258 -28.54 -0.27 -5.77
C ARG A 258 -27.02 -0.30 -6.03
N CYS A 259 -26.20 0.14 -5.08
CA CYS A 259 -24.75 0.01 -5.17
C CYS A 259 -24.32 -1.47 -5.26
N ALA A 260 -24.92 -2.35 -4.44
CA ALA A 260 -24.63 -3.78 -4.47
C ALA A 260 -25.05 -4.45 -5.80
N GLU A 261 -26.16 -4.02 -6.41
CA GLU A 261 -26.56 -4.49 -7.75
C GLU A 261 -25.51 -4.08 -8.80
N LEU A 262 -25.04 -2.85 -8.77
CA LEU A 262 -24.00 -2.37 -9.67
C LEU A 262 -22.65 -3.07 -9.42
N GLU A 263 -22.27 -3.31 -8.16
CA GLU A 263 -21.07 -4.10 -7.81
C GLU A 263 -21.14 -5.50 -8.39
N ALA A 264 -22.25 -6.20 -8.21
CA ALA A 264 -22.45 -7.54 -8.76
C ALA A 264 -22.35 -7.57 -10.30
N GLN A 265 -22.81 -6.50 -10.95
CA GLN A 265 -22.74 -6.38 -12.42
C GLN A 265 -21.33 -6.03 -12.93
N LEU A 266 -20.59 -5.20 -12.19
CA LEU A 266 -19.31 -4.63 -12.64
C LEU A 266 -18.11 -5.49 -12.23
N PHE A 267 -18.24 -6.23 -11.11
CA PHE A 267 -17.14 -6.98 -10.48
C PHE A 267 -17.53 -8.46 -10.29
N ASP A 268 -18.28 -9.01 -11.22
CA ASP A 268 -18.65 -10.43 -11.22
C ASP A 268 -17.38 -11.31 -11.18
N GLY A 269 -17.34 -12.23 -10.21
CA GLY A 269 -16.18 -13.07 -9.97
C GLY A 269 -15.06 -12.48 -9.08
N ASP A 270 -15.19 -11.24 -8.59
CA ASP A 270 -14.15 -10.57 -7.76
C ASP A 270 -14.64 -10.13 -6.38
N ASP A 271 -15.52 -10.90 -5.73
CA ASP A 271 -16.10 -10.60 -4.41
C ASP A 271 -16.80 -9.22 -4.35
N PRO A 272 -17.87 -8.99 -5.15
CA PRO A 272 -18.58 -7.72 -5.17
C PRO A 272 -19.16 -7.36 -3.79
N TRP A 273 -19.16 -6.07 -3.47
CA TRP A 273 -19.65 -5.59 -2.18
C TRP A 273 -21.15 -5.78 -2.04
N SER A 274 -21.55 -6.38 -0.91
CA SER A 274 -22.95 -6.50 -0.55
C SER A 274 -23.55 -5.18 -0.04
N ALA A 275 -24.86 -5.05 -0.03
CA ALA A 275 -25.55 -3.89 0.53
C ALA A 275 -25.18 -3.65 2.01
N SER A 276 -24.97 -4.72 2.79
CA SER A 276 -24.52 -4.62 4.17
C SER A 276 -23.08 -4.09 4.30
N ALA A 277 -22.20 -4.39 3.34
CA ALA A 277 -20.87 -3.83 3.29
C ALA A 277 -20.91 -2.32 3.06
N PHE A 278 -21.72 -1.84 2.10
CA PHE A 278 -21.93 -0.40 1.87
C PHE A 278 -22.47 0.30 3.12
N VAL A 279 -23.50 -0.25 3.78
CA VAL A 279 -24.05 0.33 5.02
C VAL A 279 -23.00 0.42 6.12
N SER A 280 -22.13 -0.59 6.26
CA SER A 280 -21.03 -0.59 7.23
C SER A 280 -20.02 0.52 6.94
N GLU A 281 -19.60 0.66 5.69
CA GLU A 281 -18.63 1.67 5.29
C GLU A 281 -19.16 3.10 5.39
N LEU A 282 -20.44 3.31 5.05
CA LEU A 282 -21.12 4.61 5.21
C LEU A 282 -21.24 5.06 6.68
N GLY A 283 -21.17 4.13 7.63
CA GLY A 283 -21.20 4.41 9.07
C GLY A 283 -19.87 4.92 9.65
N ARG A 284 -18.76 4.89 8.90
CA ARG A 284 -17.43 5.24 9.40
C ARG A 284 -17.12 6.72 9.21
N ARG A 285 -16.66 7.39 10.27
CA ARG A 285 -16.38 8.85 10.27
C ARG A 285 -15.25 9.27 9.31
N HIS A 286 -14.37 8.35 8.92
CA HIS A 286 -13.21 8.64 8.06
C HIS A 286 -13.51 8.42 6.58
N ASN A 287 -14.69 7.89 6.26
CA ASN A 287 -15.09 7.55 4.92
C ASN A 287 -15.95 8.64 4.30
N HIS A 288 -15.72 8.86 3.01
CA HIS A 288 -16.52 9.73 2.17
C HIS A 288 -16.98 8.97 0.93
N TYR A 289 -18.29 8.87 0.75
CA TYR A 289 -18.90 8.18 -0.38
C TYR A 289 -19.83 9.12 -1.12
N VAL A 290 -19.76 9.07 -2.45
CA VAL A 290 -20.56 9.89 -3.36
C VAL A 290 -21.34 9.03 -4.35
N ALA A 291 -22.46 9.54 -4.79
CA ALA A 291 -23.35 8.95 -5.77
C ALA A 291 -23.42 9.83 -7.03
N ALA A 292 -23.42 9.19 -8.18
CA ALA A 292 -23.80 9.81 -9.45
C ALA A 292 -25.26 9.47 -9.73
N ARG A 293 -26.12 10.48 -9.94
CA ARG A 293 -27.55 10.31 -10.14
C ARG A 293 -28.05 11.01 -11.39
N THR A 294 -29.00 10.36 -12.06
CA THR A 294 -29.94 11.03 -12.95
C THR A 294 -31.18 11.44 -12.13
N ALA A 295 -32.15 12.10 -12.75
CA ALA A 295 -33.40 12.42 -12.08
C ALA A 295 -34.10 11.19 -11.45
N ASP A 296 -33.95 10.02 -12.06
CA ASP A 296 -34.74 8.82 -11.74
C ASP A 296 -33.96 7.74 -10.96
N LYS A 297 -32.61 7.70 -11.08
CA LYS A 297 -31.86 6.58 -10.49
C LYS A 297 -30.39 6.91 -10.17
N LEU A 298 -29.79 6.12 -9.27
CA LEU A 298 -28.37 6.06 -9.07
C LEU A 298 -27.70 5.30 -10.22
N VAL A 299 -26.74 5.96 -10.89
CA VAL A 299 -26.01 5.45 -12.05
C VAL A 299 -24.52 5.25 -11.81
N GLY A 300 -24.05 5.59 -10.63
CA GLY A 300 -22.67 5.34 -10.22
C GLY A 300 -22.44 5.72 -8.77
N TYR A 301 -21.32 5.27 -8.23
CA TYR A 301 -20.90 5.55 -6.86
C TYR A 301 -19.38 5.53 -6.78
N ALA A 302 -18.84 6.16 -5.75
CA ALA A 302 -17.42 6.10 -5.42
C ALA A 302 -17.20 6.27 -3.93
N GLY A 303 -16.12 5.70 -3.42
CA GLY A 303 -15.78 5.78 -2.00
C GLY A 303 -14.28 5.94 -1.75
N ILE A 304 -13.96 6.80 -0.79
CA ILE A 304 -12.61 7.08 -0.30
C ILE A 304 -12.58 7.07 1.22
N THR A 305 -11.49 6.59 1.80
CA THR A 305 -11.23 6.70 3.23
C THR A 305 -10.04 7.58 3.52
N ARG A 306 -10.09 8.32 4.61
CA ARG A 306 -8.94 9.02 5.16
C ARG A 306 -8.18 8.09 6.09
N LEU A 307 -6.88 7.96 5.87
CA LEU A 307 -5.97 7.17 6.66
C LEU A 307 -5.22 8.06 7.67
N GLY A 308 -4.99 7.51 8.87
CA GLY A 308 -4.29 8.22 9.94
C GLY A 308 -5.16 9.22 10.71
N LEU A 309 -4.71 9.54 11.93
CA LEU A 309 -5.40 10.45 12.85
C LEU A 309 -4.90 11.90 12.74
N LEU A 310 -3.64 12.10 12.37
CA LEU A 310 -2.95 13.40 12.31
C LEU A 310 -2.53 13.72 10.88
N PRO A 311 -2.52 15.03 10.49
CA PRO A 311 -1.98 15.47 9.21
C PRO A 311 -0.45 15.26 9.14
N PRO A 312 0.11 15.10 7.92
CA PRO A 312 -0.59 15.06 6.66
C PRO A 312 -1.39 13.78 6.51
N HIS A 313 -2.66 13.88 6.10
CA HIS A 313 -3.48 12.70 5.87
C HIS A 313 -3.17 12.05 4.53
N GLU A 314 -3.26 10.73 4.52
CA GLU A 314 -3.29 9.91 3.32
C GLU A 314 -4.72 9.41 3.09
N TYR A 315 -5.01 8.99 1.87
CA TYR A 315 -6.33 8.56 1.47
C TYR A 315 -6.26 7.31 0.62
N GLU A 316 -7.29 6.48 0.68
CA GLU A 316 -7.41 5.28 -0.15
C GLU A 316 -8.78 5.26 -0.82
N ILE A 317 -8.80 5.13 -2.15
CA ILE A 317 -10.04 4.90 -2.91
C ILE A 317 -10.39 3.43 -2.78
N HIS A 318 -11.59 3.15 -2.25
CA HIS A 318 -12.06 1.79 -2.03
C HIS A 318 -12.69 1.18 -3.29
N THR A 319 -13.53 1.97 -3.97
CA THR A 319 -14.28 1.53 -5.14
C THR A 319 -14.75 2.72 -5.96
N ILE A 320 -14.86 2.54 -7.26
CA ILE A 320 -15.57 3.43 -8.19
C ILE A 320 -16.35 2.52 -9.16
N GLY A 321 -17.67 2.64 -9.18
CA GLY A 321 -18.55 1.92 -10.07
C GLY A 321 -19.46 2.87 -10.85
N VAL A 322 -19.61 2.62 -12.15
CA VAL A 322 -20.51 3.36 -13.04
C VAL A 322 -21.32 2.37 -13.85
N ASP A 323 -22.65 2.55 -13.89
CA ASP A 323 -23.55 1.76 -14.72
C ASP A 323 -23.04 1.76 -16.18
N PRO A 324 -22.85 0.59 -16.81
CA PRO A 324 -22.32 0.49 -18.19
C PRO A 324 -23.03 1.38 -19.21
N ALA A 325 -24.33 1.64 -19.03
CA ALA A 325 -25.09 2.55 -19.89
C ALA A 325 -24.60 4.01 -19.82
N PHE A 326 -23.80 4.37 -18.80
CA PHE A 326 -23.25 5.71 -18.58
C PHE A 326 -21.72 5.76 -18.73
N HIS A 327 -21.11 4.71 -19.27
CA HIS A 327 -19.68 4.71 -19.59
C HIS A 327 -19.39 5.70 -20.74
N GLY A 328 -18.17 6.23 -20.80
CA GLY A 328 -17.73 7.16 -21.85
C GLY A 328 -18.33 8.57 -21.77
N GLN A 329 -19.21 8.85 -20.78
CA GLN A 329 -19.89 10.14 -20.60
C GLN A 329 -19.25 11.03 -19.53
N GLY A 330 -18.04 10.68 -19.05
CA GLY A 330 -17.33 11.44 -18.04
C GLY A 330 -17.79 11.22 -16.60
N THR A 331 -18.80 10.36 -16.35
CA THR A 331 -19.33 10.10 -15.00
C THR A 331 -18.26 9.60 -14.03
N GLY A 332 -17.44 8.63 -14.44
CA GLY A 332 -16.33 8.11 -13.63
C GLY A 332 -15.29 9.18 -13.28
N ARG A 333 -15.00 10.11 -14.21
CA ARG A 333 -14.10 11.24 -13.95
C ARG A 333 -14.66 12.19 -12.89
N ARG A 334 -15.94 12.54 -12.98
CA ARG A 334 -16.61 13.41 -12.01
C ARG A 334 -16.66 12.80 -10.60
N LEU A 335 -16.91 11.48 -10.52
CA LEU A 335 -16.84 10.74 -9.25
C LEU A 335 -15.43 10.80 -8.67
N LEU A 336 -14.41 10.51 -9.48
CA LEU A 336 -13.02 10.57 -9.05
C LEU A 336 -12.61 11.98 -8.60
N ASP A 337 -12.97 13.02 -9.35
CA ASP A 337 -12.67 14.41 -9.01
C ASP A 337 -13.29 14.78 -7.65
N SER A 338 -14.54 14.36 -7.38
CA SER A 338 -15.18 14.58 -6.07
C SER A 338 -14.45 13.89 -4.91
N LEU A 339 -13.90 12.70 -5.12
CA LEU A 339 -13.07 12.04 -4.09
C LEU A 339 -11.74 12.77 -3.88
N LEU A 340 -11.14 13.28 -4.96
CA LEU A 340 -9.88 14.03 -4.89
C LEU A 340 -10.05 15.40 -4.23
N ASP A 341 -11.20 16.03 -4.40
CA ASP A 341 -11.57 17.26 -3.68
C ASP A 341 -11.69 17.00 -2.17
N PHE A 342 -12.31 15.88 -1.76
CA PHE A 342 -12.34 15.48 -0.35
C PHE A 342 -10.93 15.20 0.22
N ALA A 343 -10.01 14.68 -0.59
CA ALA A 343 -8.63 14.42 -0.19
C ALA A 343 -7.80 15.71 0.02
N ASP A 344 -8.34 16.88 -0.35
CA ASP A 344 -7.74 18.21 -0.15
C ASP A 344 -6.25 18.27 -0.54
N GLY A 345 -5.92 17.70 -1.69
CA GLY A 345 -4.55 17.62 -2.19
C GLY A 345 -3.64 16.63 -1.46
N GLY A 346 -4.13 15.83 -0.53
CA GLY A 346 -3.38 14.76 0.15
C GLY A 346 -2.93 13.66 -0.81
N THR A 347 -2.03 12.81 -0.33
CA THR A 347 -1.60 11.61 -1.08
C THR A 347 -2.73 10.59 -1.13
N VAL A 348 -3.04 10.10 -2.33
CA VAL A 348 -4.15 9.15 -2.56
C VAL A 348 -3.63 7.87 -3.18
N PHE A 349 -4.06 6.73 -2.63
CA PHE A 349 -3.75 5.39 -3.13
C PHE A 349 -5.00 4.69 -3.67
N LEU A 350 -4.81 3.73 -4.55
CA LEU A 350 -5.83 2.80 -5.02
C LEU A 350 -5.21 1.51 -5.55
N GLU A 351 -6.02 0.45 -5.63
CA GLU A 351 -5.71 -0.74 -6.43
C GLU A 351 -6.65 -0.83 -7.63
N VAL A 352 -6.08 -1.26 -8.76
CA VAL A 352 -6.83 -1.47 -10.00
C VAL A 352 -6.35 -2.73 -10.70
N ARG A 353 -7.26 -3.53 -11.26
CA ARG A 353 -6.92 -4.70 -12.07
C ARG A 353 -6.01 -4.29 -13.23
N THR A 354 -4.96 -5.10 -13.48
CA THR A 354 -3.99 -4.84 -14.56
C THR A 354 -4.62 -4.91 -15.94
N ASP A 355 -5.72 -5.63 -16.09
CA ASP A 355 -6.50 -5.75 -17.34
C ASP A 355 -7.60 -4.68 -17.50
N ASN A 356 -7.84 -3.83 -16.49
CA ASN A 356 -8.82 -2.74 -16.58
C ASN A 356 -8.21 -1.48 -17.21
N ALA A 357 -7.96 -1.53 -18.53
CA ALA A 357 -7.32 -0.44 -19.26
C ALA A 357 -8.07 0.90 -19.14
N ALA A 358 -9.42 0.87 -19.07
CA ALA A 358 -10.23 2.07 -18.96
C ALA A 358 -10.04 2.78 -17.61
N ALA A 359 -10.05 2.04 -16.49
CA ALA A 359 -9.82 2.58 -15.18
C ALA A 359 -8.37 3.08 -15.02
N ILE A 360 -7.38 2.34 -15.51
CA ILE A 360 -5.98 2.73 -15.50
C ILE A 360 -5.77 4.05 -16.26
N ALA A 361 -6.38 4.20 -17.45
CA ALA A 361 -6.32 5.44 -18.22
C ALA A 361 -6.96 6.62 -17.48
N LEU A 362 -8.10 6.39 -16.82
CA LEU A 362 -8.77 7.38 -15.97
C LEU A 362 -7.85 7.85 -14.84
N TYR A 363 -7.26 6.93 -14.09
CA TYR A 363 -6.38 7.25 -12.97
C TYR A 363 -5.08 7.96 -13.41
N ARG A 364 -4.43 7.47 -14.47
CA ARG A 364 -3.25 8.15 -15.06
C ARG A 364 -3.58 9.59 -15.47
N SER A 365 -4.74 9.83 -16.10
CA SER A 365 -5.20 11.18 -16.48
C SER A 365 -5.46 12.10 -15.27
N ALA A 366 -5.69 11.52 -14.09
CA ALA A 366 -5.86 12.24 -12.83
C ALA A 366 -4.53 12.43 -12.06
N GLY A 367 -3.40 11.97 -12.62
CA GLY A 367 -2.07 12.13 -12.04
C GLY A 367 -1.65 11.00 -11.10
N PHE A 368 -2.30 9.84 -11.17
CA PHE A 368 -1.83 8.63 -10.49
C PHE A 368 -0.70 7.97 -11.30
N VAL A 369 0.29 7.43 -10.58
CA VAL A 369 1.38 6.64 -11.12
C VAL A 369 1.37 5.24 -10.48
N GLU A 370 1.82 4.25 -11.21
CA GLU A 370 1.98 2.89 -10.70
C GLU A 370 3.19 2.84 -9.76
N VAL A 371 2.97 2.32 -8.56
CA VAL A 371 4.02 2.20 -7.52
C VAL A 371 4.25 0.75 -7.09
N GLY A 372 3.41 -0.18 -7.54
CA GLY A 372 3.56 -1.61 -7.24
C GLY A 372 2.66 -2.50 -8.09
N LEU A 373 3.04 -3.77 -8.21
CA LEU A 373 2.25 -4.83 -8.83
C LEU A 373 1.92 -5.89 -7.78
N ARG A 374 0.65 -6.25 -7.67
CA ARG A 374 0.16 -7.29 -6.77
C ARG A 374 -0.35 -8.47 -7.60
N LYS A 375 0.41 -9.53 -7.69
CA LYS A 375 0.02 -10.74 -8.44
C LYS A 375 -1.09 -11.48 -7.71
N ARG A 376 -2.07 -11.98 -8.46
CA ARG A 376 -3.25 -12.74 -7.97
C ARG A 376 -3.99 -12.01 -6.84
N TYR A 377 -4.09 -10.69 -6.95
CA TYR A 377 -4.74 -9.85 -5.94
C TYR A 377 -6.23 -10.17 -5.79
N TYR A 378 -6.92 -10.32 -6.90
CA TYR A 378 -8.32 -10.71 -6.96
C TYR A 378 -8.43 -12.23 -6.88
N ARG A 379 -8.72 -12.75 -5.68
CA ARG A 379 -8.64 -14.20 -5.39
C ARG A 379 -9.56 -15.05 -6.24
N ALA A 380 -10.75 -14.56 -6.56
CA ALA A 380 -11.74 -15.31 -7.30
C ALA A 380 -11.35 -15.46 -8.78
N SER A 381 -10.89 -14.38 -9.40
CA SER A 381 -10.46 -14.38 -10.82
C SER A 381 -8.98 -14.71 -11.02
N GLY A 382 -8.16 -14.61 -9.95
CA GLY A 382 -6.70 -14.73 -10.04
C GLY A 382 -6.03 -13.54 -10.73
N ALA A 383 -6.75 -12.44 -10.95
CA ALA A 383 -6.22 -11.28 -11.65
C ALA A 383 -5.21 -10.49 -10.79
N ASP A 384 -4.23 -9.90 -11.46
CA ASP A 384 -3.25 -9.02 -10.86
C ASP A 384 -3.82 -7.60 -10.65
N ALA A 385 -3.26 -6.84 -9.69
CA ALA A 385 -3.57 -5.44 -9.48
C ALA A 385 -2.33 -4.55 -9.52
N TYR A 386 -2.44 -3.38 -10.13
CA TYR A 386 -1.53 -2.29 -9.86
C TYR A 386 -1.93 -1.57 -8.58
N THR A 387 -0.98 -1.31 -7.70
CA THR A 387 -1.13 -0.26 -6.69
C THR A 387 -0.73 1.06 -7.36
N MET A 388 -1.64 2.02 -7.37
CA MET A 388 -1.37 3.33 -7.94
C MET A 388 -1.42 4.40 -6.86
N ARG A 389 -0.60 5.44 -7.04
CA ARG A 389 -0.48 6.56 -6.10
C ARG A 389 -0.54 7.88 -6.84
N ARG A 390 -1.24 8.86 -6.22
CA ARG A 390 -1.20 10.26 -6.60
C ARG A 390 -0.59 11.06 -5.46
N GLU A 391 0.48 11.78 -5.76
CA GLU A 391 1.21 12.59 -4.80
C GLU A 391 0.40 13.79 -4.31
N ARG A 392 0.73 14.23 -3.10
CA ARG A 392 0.23 15.49 -2.54
C ARG A 392 0.53 16.65 -3.48
N ARG A 393 -0.49 17.42 -3.89
CA ARG A 393 -0.25 18.69 -4.57
C ARG A 393 0.31 19.69 -3.55
N ARG A 394 1.55 20.16 -3.74
CA ARG A 394 2.05 21.33 -3.02
C ARG A 394 1.16 22.52 -3.37
N PRO A 395 0.63 23.26 -2.39
CA PRO A 395 -0.02 24.54 -2.70
C PRO A 395 1.01 25.41 -3.44
N ALA A 396 0.62 25.97 -4.57
CA ALA A 396 1.45 26.94 -5.26
C ALA A 396 1.86 28.00 -4.24
N ARG A 397 3.18 28.23 -4.06
CA ARG A 397 3.66 29.35 -3.24
C ARG A 397 2.96 30.61 -3.78
N ARG A 398 2.06 31.19 -3.00
CA ARG A 398 1.61 32.55 -3.27
C ARG A 398 2.87 33.40 -3.22
N GLN A 399 3.31 33.88 -4.38
CA GLN A 399 4.26 34.98 -4.42
C GLN A 399 3.52 36.12 -3.69
N ALA A 400 4.05 36.50 -2.55
CA ALA A 400 3.60 37.72 -1.88
C ALA A 400 3.94 38.90 -2.81
N PRO A 401 3.07 39.93 -2.89
CA PRO A 401 3.28 41.11 -3.71
C PRO A 401 4.48 41.91 -3.28
#